data_1f07117012c570818e204da3c6ef72a2
#
_entry.id   1f07117012c570818e204da3c6ef72a2
#
_cell.length_a   1.000
_cell.length_b   1.000
_cell.length_c   1.000
_cell.angle_alpha   90.00
_cell.angle_beta   90.00
_cell.angle_gamma   90.00
#
_symmetry.space_group_name_H-M   'P 1'
#
loop_
_entity.id
_entity.type
_entity.pdbx_description
1 polymer ?
#
loop_
_entity_poly.entity_id
_entity_poly.type
_entity_poly.pdbx_seq_one_letter_code
_entity_poly.pdbx_strand_id
1 'polypeptide(L)'
;MDPVTSHPSPWSDPATATEAGAPYAGPPPTAMPYWTPAVPHPAPWPQPWPPAPARPQRPGQVIAAAVLAVVQAAGVALATAYLQLLGTVFSMAADQPGFPADGAALAAEAGVLAVVQLASVVVLVAGGILALTRRSALARWTLVAALALQLALAAYWSVRLLTAFDSATGVLLLLVVCFAAGPAVALGLSSGRPARAWFGSSPGVGTTPHR
;
A
#
# COMPACT_ATOMS: atom_id res chain seq x y z
N MET A 1 19.43 29.47 -31.03
CA MET A 1 17.95 29.21 -30.88
C MET A 1 17.62 28.15 -31.92
N ASP A 2 17.65 26.90 -31.50
CA ASP A 2 17.39 25.76 -32.39
C ASP A 2 15.89 25.48 -32.43
N PRO A 3 15.31 25.22 -33.62
CA PRO A 3 13.88 24.92 -33.75
C PRO A 3 13.59 23.56 -33.18
N VAL A 4 12.63 23.53 -32.22
CA VAL A 4 12.10 22.31 -31.64
C VAL A 4 11.34 21.54 -32.71
N THR A 5 11.91 20.48 -33.21
CA THR A 5 11.21 19.50 -34.07
C THR A 5 10.26 18.68 -33.23
N SER A 6 8.97 19.01 -33.33
CA SER A 6 7.90 18.20 -32.74
C SER A 6 7.76 16.89 -33.52
N HIS A 7 8.18 15.78 -32.92
CA HIS A 7 7.88 14.45 -33.46
C HIS A 7 6.39 14.16 -33.32
N PRO A 8 5.71 13.67 -34.37
CA PRO A 8 4.32 13.21 -34.25
C PRO A 8 4.23 12.02 -33.29
N SER A 9 3.20 12.06 -32.43
CA SER A 9 2.94 10.97 -31.49
C SER A 9 2.69 9.66 -32.24
N PRO A 10 3.29 8.53 -31.81
CA PRO A 10 3.04 7.21 -32.43
C PRO A 10 1.59 6.73 -32.29
N TRP A 11 0.75 7.47 -31.57
CA TRP A 11 -0.68 7.19 -31.38
C TRP A 11 -1.61 8.12 -32.15
N SER A 12 -1.06 8.91 -33.11
CA SER A 12 -1.90 9.71 -34.01
C SER A 12 -2.50 8.76 -35.05
N ASP A 13 -3.80 8.48 -34.92
CA ASP A 13 -4.54 7.74 -35.96
C ASP A 13 -4.38 8.45 -37.30
N PRO A 14 -3.99 7.74 -38.37
CA PRO A 14 -4.00 8.33 -39.69
C PRO A 14 -5.45 8.72 -39.99
N ALA A 15 -5.69 10.00 -40.22
CA ALA A 15 -6.99 10.51 -40.62
C ALA A 15 -7.47 9.68 -41.83
N THR A 16 -8.45 8.82 -41.63
CA THR A 16 -9.15 8.15 -42.73
C THR A 16 -9.77 9.23 -43.59
N ALA A 17 -9.20 9.40 -44.80
CA ALA A 17 -9.77 10.31 -45.76
C ALA A 17 -11.21 9.89 -46.03
N THR A 18 -12.15 10.73 -45.59
CA THR A 18 -13.57 10.53 -45.90
C THR A 18 -13.71 10.73 -47.41
N GLU A 19 -13.72 9.63 -48.13
CA GLU A 19 -14.05 9.65 -49.55
C GLU A 19 -15.45 10.30 -49.68
N ALA A 20 -15.51 11.42 -50.37
CA ALA A 20 -16.78 12.06 -50.73
C ALA A 20 -17.54 11.08 -51.63
N GLY A 21 -18.44 10.30 -51.04
CA GLY A 21 -19.25 9.36 -51.76
C GLY A 21 -20.08 10.05 -52.86
N ALA A 22 -20.02 9.53 -54.07
CA ALA A 22 -20.90 9.90 -55.15
C ALA A 22 -22.37 9.78 -54.69
N PRO A 23 -23.29 10.64 -55.16
CA PRO A 23 -24.69 10.59 -54.79
C PRO A 23 -25.26 9.20 -55.12
N TYR A 24 -25.77 8.52 -54.10
CA TYR A 24 -26.38 7.19 -54.20
C TYR A 24 -27.64 7.29 -55.10
N ALA A 25 -27.54 6.81 -56.33
CA ALA A 25 -28.70 6.56 -57.19
C ALA A 25 -29.36 5.28 -56.65
N GLY A 26 -30.50 5.42 -56.01
CA GLY A 26 -31.25 4.27 -55.46
C GLY A 26 -31.49 3.18 -56.50
N PRO A 27 -31.60 1.92 -56.08
CA PRO A 27 -31.85 0.82 -57.03
C PRO A 27 -33.18 0.98 -57.75
N PRO A 28 -33.26 0.66 -59.05
CA PRO A 28 -34.51 0.71 -59.81
C PRO A 28 -35.54 -0.23 -59.17
N PRO A 29 -36.85 0.11 -59.22
CA PRO A 29 -37.89 -0.71 -58.67
C PRO A 29 -37.99 -2.01 -59.47
N THR A 30 -37.47 -3.09 -58.92
CA THR A 30 -37.71 -4.45 -59.46
C THR A 30 -38.99 -5.00 -58.87
N ALA A 31 -40.03 -4.94 -59.68
CA ALA A 31 -41.23 -5.72 -59.47
C ALA A 31 -40.87 -7.23 -59.65
N MET A 32 -41.23 -8.00 -58.66
CA MET A 32 -41.73 -9.41 -58.70
C MET A 32 -41.39 -10.11 -57.36
N PRO A 33 -42.37 -10.70 -56.71
CA PRO A 33 -42.09 -11.56 -55.58
C PRO A 33 -41.60 -12.92 -56.10
N TYR A 34 -40.30 -13.05 -56.28
CA TYR A 34 -39.72 -14.39 -56.41
C TYR A 34 -39.77 -15.07 -55.04
N TRP A 35 -40.46 -16.20 -55.01
CA TRP A 35 -40.34 -17.16 -53.91
C TRP A 35 -38.89 -17.58 -53.79
N THR A 36 -38.13 -16.92 -52.94
CA THR A 36 -36.84 -17.39 -52.54
C THR A 36 -37.04 -18.52 -51.53
N PRO A 37 -36.52 -19.73 -51.80
CA PRO A 37 -36.56 -20.81 -50.80
C PRO A 37 -35.94 -20.27 -49.52
N ALA A 38 -36.62 -20.49 -48.39
CA ALA A 38 -36.13 -20.07 -47.09
C ALA A 38 -34.71 -20.60 -46.90
N VAL A 39 -33.72 -19.72 -47.03
CA VAL A 39 -32.35 -20.04 -46.72
C VAL A 39 -32.32 -20.35 -45.23
N PRO A 40 -31.85 -21.54 -44.82
CA PRO A 40 -31.74 -21.88 -43.42
C PRO A 40 -30.90 -20.77 -42.75
N HIS A 41 -31.47 -20.02 -41.80
CA HIS A 41 -30.73 -19.05 -41.04
C HIS A 41 -29.61 -19.80 -40.33
N PRO A 42 -28.33 -19.43 -40.53
CA PRO A 42 -27.27 -20.06 -39.76
C PRO A 42 -27.62 -19.91 -38.29
N ALA A 43 -27.51 -21.00 -37.55
CA ALA A 43 -27.78 -21.00 -36.12
C ALA A 43 -27.01 -19.85 -35.49
N PRO A 44 -27.65 -19.02 -34.60
CA PRO A 44 -26.96 -17.94 -33.96
C PRO A 44 -25.69 -18.47 -33.30
N TRP A 45 -24.56 -17.88 -33.66
CA TRP A 45 -23.26 -18.23 -33.07
C TRP A 45 -23.41 -18.21 -31.55
N PRO A 46 -22.89 -19.23 -30.84
CA PRO A 46 -22.95 -19.22 -29.39
C PRO A 46 -22.36 -17.88 -28.91
N GLN A 47 -23.19 -17.12 -28.23
CA GLN A 47 -22.76 -15.82 -27.71
C GLN A 47 -21.50 -16.03 -26.87
N PRO A 48 -20.42 -15.25 -27.11
CA PRO A 48 -19.23 -15.35 -26.29
C PRO A 48 -19.66 -15.18 -24.84
N TRP A 49 -19.20 -16.09 -23.98
CA TRP A 49 -19.49 -16.04 -22.56
C TRP A 49 -19.23 -14.62 -22.03
N PRO A 50 -20.15 -14.04 -21.27
CA PRO A 50 -19.92 -12.72 -20.71
C PRO A 50 -18.58 -12.75 -19.98
N PRO A 51 -17.71 -11.74 -20.22
CA PRO A 51 -16.40 -11.70 -19.58
C PRO A 51 -16.58 -11.85 -18.07
N ALA A 52 -15.79 -12.75 -17.47
CA ALA A 52 -15.84 -12.98 -16.03
C ALA A 52 -15.70 -11.64 -15.31
N PRO A 53 -16.53 -11.38 -14.29
CA PRO A 53 -16.50 -10.11 -13.57
C PRO A 53 -15.08 -9.81 -13.11
N ALA A 54 -14.54 -8.67 -13.53
CA ALA A 54 -13.19 -8.26 -13.20
C ALA A 54 -13.02 -8.26 -11.67
N ARG A 55 -12.06 -9.03 -11.17
CA ARG A 55 -11.75 -9.05 -9.74
C ARG A 55 -11.42 -7.63 -9.29
N PRO A 56 -12.06 -7.10 -8.26
CA PRO A 56 -11.79 -5.76 -7.80
C PRO A 56 -10.31 -5.62 -7.45
N GLN A 57 -9.63 -4.71 -8.13
CA GLN A 57 -8.20 -4.46 -7.94
C GLN A 57 -7.97 -3.78 -6.58
N ARG A 58 -6.87 -4.16 -5.92
CA ARG A 58 -6.48 -3.55 -4.65
C ARG A 58 -6.02 -2.11 -4.90
N PRO A 59 -6.47 -1.14 -4.10
CA PRO A 59 -5.95 0.22 -4.19
C PRO A 59 -4.44 0.25 -3.93
N GLY A 60 -3.69 0.95 -4.78
CA GLY A 60 -2.23 1.08 -4.63
C GLY A 60 -1.80 1.62 -3.27
N GLN A 61 -2.65 2.47 -2.65
CA GLN A 61 -2.41 3.01 -1.29
C GLN A 61 -2.34 1.93 -0.21
N VAL A 62 -3.16 0.87 -0.30
CA VAL A 62 -3.13 -0.25 0.66
C VAL A 62 -1.85 -1.06 0.48
N ILE A 63 -1.43 -1.28 -0.76
CA ILE A 63 -0.17 -1.97 -1.06
C ILE A 63 1.01 -1.16 -0.54
N ALA A 64 1.05 0.14 -0.82
CA ALA A 64 2.11 1.02 -0.36
C ALA A 64 2.18 1.08 1.18
N ALA A 65 1.05 1.19 1.86
CA ALA A 65 1.01 1.17 3.33
C ALA A 65 1.52 -0.15 3.92
N ALA A 66 1.17 -1.28 3.32
CA ALA A 66 1.65 -2.60 3.77
C ALA A 66 3.15 -2.78 3.51
N VAL A 67 3.66 -2.33 2.36
CA VAL A 67 5.11 -2.36 2.05
C VAL A 67 5.87 -1.49 3.04
N LEU A 68 5.41 -0.27 3.31
CA LEU A 68 6.02 0.61 4.30
C LEU A 68 6.01 -0.02 5.70
N ALA A 69 4.93 -0.70 6.09
CA ALA A 69 4.86 -1.41 7.37
C ALA A 69 5.91 -2.52 7.47
N VAL A 70 6.14 -3.30 6.39
CA VAL A 70 7.16 -4.35 6.35
C VAL A 70 8.57 -3.78 6.38
N VAL A 71 8.83 -2.73 5.60
CA VAL A 71 10.14 -2.04 5.61
C VAL A 71 10.42 -1.46 6.99
N GLN A 72 9.41 -0.82 7.61
CA GLN A 72 9.51 -0.31 8.98
C GLN A 72 9.80 -1.43 9.98
N ALA A 73 9.11 -2.56 9.87
CA ALA A 73 9.33 -3.72 10.74
C ALA A 73 10.78 -4.23 10.67
N ALA A 74 11.34 -4.32 9.45
CA ALA A 74 12.74 -4.70 9.25
C ALA A 74 13.71 -3.68 9.88
N GLY A 75 13.47 -2.39 9.69
CA GLY A 75 14.25 -1.31 10.28
C GLY A 75 14.22 -1.32 11.81
N VAL A 76 13.03 -1.50 12.42
CA VAL A 76 12.86 -1.60 13.87
C VAL A 76 13.54 -2.85 14.43
N ALA A 77 13.43 -4.00 13.75
CA ALA A 77 14.11 -5.23 14.17
C ALA A 77 15.63 -5.04 14.18
N LEU A 78 16.19 -4.42 13.13
CA LEU A 78 17.62 -4.14 13.06
C LEU A 78 18.07 -3.17 14.14
N ALA A 79 17.33 -2.06 14.34
CA ALA A 79 17.62 -1.11 15.41
C ALA A 79 17.57 -1.75 16.81
N THR A 80 16.58 -2.63 17.04
CA THR A 80 16.44 -3.37 18.29
C THR A 80 17.62 -4.33 18.52
N ALA A 81 18.05 -5.06 17.47
CA ALA A 81 19.22 -5.93 17.56
C ALA A 81 20.49 -5.13 17.92
N TYR A 82 20.67 -3.95 17.31
CA TYR A 82 21.79 -3.07 17.62
C TYR A 82 21.73 -2.55 19.06
N LEU A 83 20.55 -2.13 19.54
CA LEU A 83 20.37 -1.70 20.94
C LEU A 83 20.64 -2.83 21.93
N GLN A 84 20.27 -4.06 21.62
CA GLN A 84 20.58 -5.22 22.46
C GLN A 84 22.08 -5.50 22.53
N LEU A 85 22.78 -5.39 21.40
CA LEU A 85 24.22 -5.52 21.36
C LEU A 85 24.91 -4.46 22.24
N LEU A 86 24.49 -3.19 22.13
CA LEU A 86 24.99 -2.12 22.98
C LEU A 86 24.66 -2.36 24.46
N GLY A 87 23.44 -2.78 24.78
CA GLY A 87 23.03 -3.15 26.14
C GLY A 87 23.92 -4.24 26.76
N THR A 88 24.31 -5.23 25.97
CA THR A 88 25.25 -6.28 26.39
C THR A 88 26.63 -5.72 26.69
N VAL A 89 27.15 -4.83 25.83
CA VAL A 89 28.43 -4.15 26.08
C VAL A 89 28.37 -3.29 27.33
N PHE A 90 27.31 -2.55 27.55
CA PHE A 90 27.12 -1.73 28.76
C PHE A 90 26.99 -2.59 30.01
N SER A 91 26.31 -3.75 29.97
CA SER A 91 26.21 -4.64 31.10
C SER A 91 27.57 -5.23 31.50
N MET A 92 28.45 -5.53 30.53
CA MET A 92 29.82 -5.99 30.79
C MET A 92 30.71 -4.86 31.37
N ALA A 93 30.41 -3.61 31.03
CA ALA A 93 31.17 -2.46 31.55
C ALA A 93 30.63 -1.96 32.90
N ALA A 94 29.44 -2.36 33.31
CA ALA A 94 28.79 -1.88 34.54
C ALA A 94 29.56 -2.23 35.82
N ASP A 95 30.34 -3.33 35.82
CA ASP A 95 31.14 -3.79 36.94
C ASP A 95 32.53 -3.09 37.01
N GLN A 96 32.82 -2.18 36.05
CA GLN A 96 34.12 -1.50 36.03
C GLN A 96 34.06 -0.22 36.88
N PRO A 97 35.15 0.10 37.63
CA PRO A 97 35.23 1.32 38.43
C PRO A 97 35.16 2.54 37.49
N GLY A 98 34.24 3.44 37.80
CA GLY A 98 34.00 4.69 37.03
C GLY A 98 32.82 4.63 36.04
N PHE A 99 32.11 3.49 35.98
CA PHE A 99 30.86 3.43 35.20
C PHE A 99 29.75 4.19 35.96
N PRO A 100 28.89 4.98 35.27
CA PRO A 100 27.81 5.72 35.91
C PRO A 100 26.88 4.79 36.71
N ALA A 101 26.52 5.20 37.94
CA ALA A 101 25.65 4.40 38.80
C ALA A 101 24.29 4.01 38.19
N ASP A 102 23.82 4.80 37.22
CA ASP A 102 22.53 4.59 36.53
C ASP A 102 22.61 3.60 35.37
N GLY A 103 23.81 3.06 35.06
CA GLY A 103 23.99 2.18 33.88
C GLY A 103 23.16 0.91 33.94
N ALA A 104 23.01 0.31 35.12
CA ALA A 104 22.18 -0.90 35.30
C ALA A 104 20.68 -0.60 35.07
N ALA A 105 20.21 0.56 35.52
CA ALA A 105 18.81 0.97 35.31
C ALA A 105 18.53 1.23 33.82
N LEU A 106 19.47 1.89 33.12
CA LEU A 106 19.38 2.13 31.67
C LEU A 106 19.41 0.81 30.86
N ALA A 107 20.23 -0.16 31.28
CA ALA A 107 20.27 -1.47 30.63
C ALA A 107 18.95 -2.23 30.81
N ALA A 108 18.36 -2.19 32.00
CA ALA A 108 17.06 -2.81 32.29
C ALA A 108 15.93 -2.15 31.46
N GLU A 109 15.89 -0.81 31.39
CA GLU A 109 14.93 -0.07 30.58
C GLU A 109 15.08 -0.42 29.09
N ALA A 110 16.31 -0.48 28.55
CA ALA A 110 16.59 -0.86 27.18
C ALA A 110 16.11 -2.28 26.88
N GLY A 111 16.24 -3.22 27.83
CA GLY A 111 15.74 -4.58 27.72
C GLY A 111 14.22 -4.63 27.57
N VAL A 112 13.48 -3.92 28.43
CA VAL A 112 12.02 -3.85 28.35
C VAL A 112 11.58 -3.23 27.03
N LEU A 113 12.20 -2.13 26.61
CA LEU A 113 11.89 -1.45 25.35
C LEU A 113 12.16 -2.34 24.15
N ALA A 114 13.23 -3.13 24.17
CA ALA A 114 13.53 -4.09 23.10
C ALA A 114 12.44 -5.15 22.95
N VAL A 115 11.90 -5.68 24.05
CA VAL A 115 10.78 -6.62 24.02
C VAL A 115 9.54 -5.97 23.41
N VAL A 116 9.21 -4.74 23.82
CA VAL A 116 8.09 -3.98 23.27
C VAL A 116 8.28 -3.71 21.77
N GLN A 117 9.49 -3.34 21.34
CA GLN A 117 9.81 -3.14 19.93
C GLN A 117 9.68 -4.41 19.13
N LEU A 118 10.19 -5.56 19.60
CA LEU A 118 10.03 -6.84 18.92
C LEU A 118 8.55 -7.26 18.80
N ALA A 119 7.77 -7.08 19.86
CA ALA A 119 6.34 -7.31 19.81
C ALA A 119 5.67 -6.42 18.76
N SER A 120 6.07 -5.15 18.67
CA SER A 120 5.56 -4.21 17.67
C SER A 120 5.91 -4.63 16.23
N VAL A 121 7.11 -5.21 16.01
CA VAL A 121 7.51 -5.77 14.70
C VAL A 121 6.55 -6.87 14.28
N VAL A 122 6.22 -7.80 15.19
CA VAL A 122 5.27 -8.89 14.91
C VAL A 122 3.90 -8.32 14.51
N VAL A 123 3.41 -7.33 15.25
CA VAL A 123 2.10 -6.70 14.96
C VAL A 123 2.13 -5.93 13.63
N LEU A 124 3.24 -5.26 13.29
CA LEU A 124 3.43 -4.59 11.99
C LEU A 124 3.39 -5.57 10.83
N VAL A 125 4.15 -6.66 10.92
CA VAL A 125 4.18 -7.69 9.88
C VAL A 125 2.80 -8.34 9.73
N ALA A 126 2.18 -8.74 10.84
CA ALA A 126 0.84 -9.30 10.84
C ALA A 126 -0.20 -8.33 10.24
N GLY A 127 -0.16 -7.06 10.64
CA GLY A 127 -1.02 -6.01 10.10
C GLY A 127 -0.83 -5.79 8.60
N GLY A 128 0.42 -5.76 8.13
CA GLY A 128 0.76 -5.66 6.71
C GLY A 128 0.22 -6.84 5.90
N ILE A 129 0.46 -8.07 6.37
CA ILE A 129 -0.03 -9.31 5.72
C ILE A 129 -1.57 -9.34 5.71
N LEU A 130 -2.22 -9.03 6.84
CA LEU A 130 -3.68 -9.02 6.93
C LEU A 130 -4.29 -7.96 6.00
N ALA A 131 -3.67 -6.78 5.89
CA ALA A 131 -4.13 -5.73 4.98
C ALA A 131 -4.04 -6.16 3.51
N LEU A 132 -3.06 -7.00 3.16
CA LEU A 132 -2.92 -7.55 1.81
C LEU A 132 -3.82 -8.75 1.54
N THR A 133 -4.16 -9.55 2.56
CA THR A 133 -4.88 -10.81 2.36
C THR A 133 -6.38 -10.69 2.62
N ARG A 134 -6.79 -9.84 3.54
CA ARG A 134 -8.17 -9.76 4.02
C ARG A 134 -8.78 -8.36 3.82
N ARG A 135 -10.04 -8.36 3.34
CA ARG A 135 -10.89 -7.15 3.24
C ARG A 135 -11.77 -7.07 4.49
N SER A 136 -11.19 -6.75 5.62
CA SER A 136 -11.95 -6.67 6.86
C SER A 136 -11.58 -5.42 7.65
N ALA A 137 -12.53 -4.89 8.41
CA ALA A 137 -12.28 -3.80 9.33
C ALA A 137 -11.17 -4.17 10.35
N LEU A 138 -11.12 -5.43 10.78
CA LEU A 138 -10.09 -5.94 11.68
C LEU A 138 -8.68 -5.75 11.08
N ALA A 139 -8.46 -6.15 9.82
CA ALA A 139 -7.17 -5.99 9.15
C ALA A 139 -6.73 -4.52 9.09
N ARG A 140 -7.66 -3.62 8.83
CA ARG A 140 -7.40 -2.17 8.85
C ARG A 140 -7.01 -1.70 10.25
N TRP A 141 -7.80 -2.05 11.27
CA TRP A 141 -7.53 -1.61 12.64
C TRP A 141 -6.23 -2.17 13.19
N THR A 142 -5.88 -3.41 12.87
CA THR A 142 -4.58 -4.00 13.24
C THR A 142 -3.43 -3.22 12.64
N LEU A 143 -3.51 -2.88 11.35
CA LEU A 143 -2.47 -2.08 10.69
C LEU A 143 -2.38 -0.67 11.30
N VAL A 144 -3.51 0.02 11.50
CA VAL A 144 -3.56 1.36 12.10
C VAL A 144 -3.00 1.33 13.52
N ALA A 145 -3.39 0.37 14.34
CA ALA A 145 -2.88 0.22 15.71
C ALA A 145 -1.36 -0.03 15.74
N ALA A 146 -0.85 -0.90 14.84
CA ALA A 146 0.57 -1.16 14.72
C ALA A 146 1.37 0.12 14.35
N LEU A 147 0.88 0.89 13.37
CA LEU A 147 1.51 2.14 12.94
C LEU A 147 1.44 3.22 14.02
N ALA A 148 0.31 3.32 14.73
CA ALA A 148 0.15 4.25 15.84
C ALA A 148 1.09 3.91 17.01
N LEU A 149 1.28 2.61 17.31
CA LEU A 149 2.24 2.14 18.30
C LEU A 149 3.67 2.57 17.92
N GLN A 150 4.06 2.47 16.65
CA GLN A 150 5.38 2.92 16.20
C GLN A 150 5.57 4.42 16.38
N LEU A 151 4.55 5.23 16.10
CA LEU A 151 4.62 6.67 16.32
C LEU A 151 4.71 7.00 17.83
N ALA A 152 4.00 6.26 18.68
CA ALA A 152 4.10 6.42 20.13
C ALA A 152 5.50 6.07 20.65
N LEU A 153 6.11 4.99 20.14
CA LEU A 153 7.49 4.62 20.47
C LEU A 153 8.49 5.66 19.98
N ALA A 154 8.31 6.20 18.78
CA ALA A 154 9.16 7.29 18.27
C ALA A 154 9.03 8.55 19.12
N ALA A 155 7.83 8.92 19.54
CA ALA A 155 7.59 10.03 20.46
C ALA A 155 8.26 9.79 21.81
N TYR A 156 8.14 8.60 22.39
CA TYR A 156 8.81 8.21 23.62
C TYR A 156 10.33 8.38 23.49
N TRP A 157 10.94 7.84 22.44
CA TRP A 157 12.38 7.98 22.21
C TRP A 157 12.80 9.45 22.01
N SER A 158 11.99 10.26 21.32
CA SER A 158 12.25 11.69 21.16
C SER A 158 12.32 12.40 22.52
N VAL A 159 11.35 12.12 23.41
CA VAL A 159 11.33 12.70 24.75
C VAL A 159 12.54 12.23 25.56
N ARG A 160 12.86 10.94 25.52
CA ARG A 160 14.03 10.39 26.27
C ARG A 160 15.35 10.98 25.78
N LEU A 161 15.53 11.15 24.48
CA LEU A 161 16.73 11.77 23.92
C LEU A 161 16.85 13.25 24.34
N LEU A 162 15.75 14.00 24.31
CA LEU A 162 15.73 15.41 24.73
C LEU A 162 16.03 15.59 26.22
N THR A 163 15.68 14.60 27.06
CA THR A 163 15.91 14.66 28.51
C THR A 163 17.25 14.09 28.97
N ALA A 164 17.87 13.20 28.17
CA ALA A 164 19.06 12.47 28.55
C ALA A 164 20.38 13.05 28.01
N PHE A 165 20.33 13.79 26.89
CA PHE A 165 21.53 14.25 26.19
C PHE A 165 21.47 15.74 25.84
N ASP A 166 22.47 16.51 26.26
CA ASP A 166 22.53 17.96 26.00
C ASP A 166 23.16 18.31 24.65
N SER A 167 24.17 17.58 24.17
CA SER A 167 24.99 18.00 23.02
C SER A 167 24.91 17.15 21.77
N ALA A 168 24.55 15.88 21.85
CA ALA A 168 24.45 14.97 20.67
C ALA A 168 23.01 14.77 20.18
N THR A 169 22.06 15.51 20.75
CA THR A 169 20.61 15.30 20.59
C THR A 169 20.14 15.52 19.16
N GLY A 170 20.74 16.47 18.41
CA GLY A 170 20.23 16.86 17.10
C GLY A 170 20.27 15.73 16.06
N VAL A 171 21.39 15.00 15.96
CA VAL A 171 21.55 13.90 14.99
C VAL A 171 20.66 12.72 15.34
N LEU A 172 20.61 12.36 16.63
CA LEU A 172 19.78 11.27 17.12
C LEU A 172 18.29 11.57 16.94
N LEU A 173 17.88 12.81 17.24
CA LEU A 173 16.51 13.26 17.03
C LEU A 173 16.12 13.23 15.55
N LEU A 174 17.00 13.69 14.65
CA LEU A 174 16.78 13.60 13.20
C LEU A 174 16.56 12.14 12.77
N LEU A 175 17.35 11.22 13.29
CA LEU A 175 17.21 9.78 12.99
C LEU A 175 15.84 9.25 13.45
N VAL A 176 15.39 9.60 14.66
CA VAL A 176 14.07 9.21 15.16
C VAL A 176 12.95 9.80 14.31
N VAL A 177 13.06 11.07 13.90
CA VAL A 177 12.08 11.73 13.03
C VAL A 177 12.03 11.07 11.65
N CYS A 178 13.18 10.75 11.05
CA CYS A 178 13.23 9.99 9.80
C CYS A 178 12.59 8.61 9.94
N PHE A 179 12.80 7.95 11.08
CA PHE A 179 12.19 6.65 11.37
C PHE A 179 10.67 6.74 11.57
N ALA A 180 10.17 7.86 12.13
CA ALA A 180 8.75 8.12 12.32
C ALA A 180 8.01 8.48 11.02
N ALA A 181 8.74 8.97 10.00
CA ALA A 181 8.13 9.37 8.73
C ALA A 181 7.42 8.21 8.01
N GLY A 182 8.03 7.01 8.01
CA GLY A 182 7.45 5.82 7.40
C GLY A 182 6.07 5.46 7.97
N PRO A 183 5.93 5.25 9.28
CA PRO A 183 4.65 4.99 9.93
C PRO A 183 3.63 6.11 9.75
N ALA A 184 4.06 7.37 9.78
CA ALA A 184 3.17 8.51 9.58
C ALA A 184 2.56 8.52 8.17
N VAL A 185 3.38 8.32 7.15
CA VAL A 185 2.93 8.21 5.75
C VAL A 185 2.01 7.00 5.56
N ALA A 186 2.40 5.83 6.09
CA ALA A 186 1.60 4.60 6.00
C ALA A 186 0.24 4.76 6.70
N LEU A 187 0.20 5.46 7.84
CA LEU A 187 -1.04 5.79 8.56
C LEU A 187 -1.94 6.70 7.71
N GLY A 188 -1.38 7.73 7.08
CA GLY A 188 -2.09 8.60 6.15
C GLY A 188 -2.70 7.83 4.98
N LEU A 189 -1.92 6.96 4.34
CA LEU A 189 -2.37 6.12 3.23
C LEU A 189 -3.48 5.15 3.65
N SER A 190 -3.36 4.51 4.82
CA SER A 190 -4.36 3.57 5.34
C SER A 190 -5.66 4.25 5.80
N SER A 191 -5.61 5.56 6.07
CA SER A 191 -6.76 6.38 6.48
C SER A 191 -7.51 7.03 5.32
N GLY A 192 -6.98 6.96 4.09
CA GLY A 192 -7.56 7.54 2.89
C GLY A 192 -8.93 6.94 2.50
N ARG A 193 -9.72 7.69 1.73
CA ARG A 193 -11.03 7.23 1.22
C ARG A 193 -10.96 5.90 0.46
N PRO A 194 -9.99 5.67 -0.47
CA PRO A 194 -9.89 4.41 -1.19
C PRO A 194 -9.59 3.22 -0.28
N ALA A 195 -8.74 3.42 0.76
CA ALA A 195 -8.45 2.38 1.74
C ALA A 195 -9.69 2.04 2.58
N ARG A 196 -10.44 3.06 3.02
CA ARG A 196 -11.71 2.83 3.77
C ARG A 196 -12.73 2.07 2.94
N ALA A 197 -12.92 2.44 1.67
CA ALA A 197 -13.83 1.76 0.76
C ALA A 197 -13.42 0.29 0.55
N TRP A 198 -12.12 0.02 0.41
CA TRP A 198 -11.60 -1.33 0.26
C TRP A 198 -11.89 -2.24 1.47
N PHE A 199 -11.66 -1.75 2.68
CA PHE A 199 -11.88 -2.51 3.91
C PHE A 199 -13.36 -2.55 4.33
N GLY A 200 -14.19 -1.62 3.85
CA GLY A 200 -15.64 -1.55 4.11
C GLY A 200 -16.49 -2.38 3.14
N SER A 201 -15.93 -2.76 1.98
CA SER A 201 -16.64 -3.62 1.03
C SER A 201 -16.61 -5.06 1.54
N SER A 202 -17.62 -5.45 2.32
CA SER A 202 -17.88 -6.87 2.59
C SER A 202 -18.00 -7.60 1.25
N PRO A 203 -17.41 -8.82 1.09
CA PRO A 203 -17.73 -9.66 -0.06
C PRO A 203 -19.24 -9.88 -0.04
N GLY A 204 -19.93 -9.25 -1.01
CA GLY A 204 -21.38 -9.19 -1.04
C GLY A 204 -21.97 -10.59 -0.85
N VAL A 205 -22.81 -10.72 0.14
CA VAL A 205 -23.92 -11.65 0.11
C VAL A 205 -24.67 -11.29 -1.17
N GLY A 206 -24.47 -12.10 -2.21
CA GLY A 206 -25.11 -11.89 -3.49
C GLY A 206 -26.61 -11.71 -3.22
N THR A 207 -27.09 -10.49 -3.44
CA THR A 207 -28.50 -10.27 -3.64
C THR A 207 -28.84 -11.09 -4.88
N THR A 208 -29.28 -12.33 -4.66
CA THR A 208 -29.99 -13.11 -5.67
C THR A 208 -31.13 -12.19 -6.13
N PRO A 209 -31.14 -11.79 -7.43
CA PRO A 209 -32.29 -11.08 -7.94
C PRO A 209 -33.48 -12.05 -7.82
N HIS A 210 -34.39 -11.75 -6.91
CA HIS A 210 -35.71 -12.38 -6.91
C HIS A 210 -36.35 -12.05 -8.26
N ARG A 211 -36.42 -13.05 -9.15
CA ARG A 211 -37.29 -13.04 -10.33
C ARG A 211 -38.72 -13.32 -9.92
#